data_1cee63a3dd548201480e97c1ca4b47f4
#
_entry.id   1cee63a3dd548201480e97c1ca4b47f4
#
_cell.length_a   1.000
_cell.length_b   1.000
_cell.length_c   1.000
_cell.angle_alpha   90.00
_cell.angle_beta   90.00
_cell.angle_gamma   90.00
#
_symmetry.space_group_name_H-M   'P 1'
#
loop_
_entity.id
_entity.type
_entity.pdbx_description
1 polymer ?
#
loop_
_entity_poly.entity_id
_entity_poly.type
_entity_poly.pdbx_seq_one_letter_code
_entity_poly.pdbx_strand_id
1 'polypeptide(L)'
;MEPKPTQVIDKGSTKIDLEKMEKDVSLKIEKLKELPIILKAFEMLDKLPEYLRYHVKQHTEDVLHEAMLFGITDGLEEKELEKLAVAASWHDVGYLIRPNDNEEIAVELFEKEISQLDFEYAEDIKKMIMDTKLKMTEKGPEILMSNPISAHLLDADVSNFGRTDFREKRNLVAEELKIDLTNKDSKHKFLKFALALLKNQDWYTEAARKLRQGQKLKNITELEKEIAELPK
;
A
#
# COMPACT_ATOMS: atom_id res chain seq x y z
N MET A 1 -32.45 36.73 -2.88
CA MET A 1 -31.36 35.86 -3.38
C MET A 1 -31.77 34.44 -3.04
N GLU A 2 -32.24 33.69 -4.03
CA GLU A 2 -32.65 32.31 -3.85
C GLU A 2 -31.41 31.41 -3.84
N PRO A 3 -31.34 30.34 -2.99
CA PRO A 3 -30.25 29.44 -2.97
C PRO A 3 -30.22 28.57 -4.23
N LYS A 4 -29.07 28.48 -4.88
CA LYS A 4 -28.85 27.59 -6.03
C LYS A 4 -29.05 26.11 -5.61
N PRO A 5 -29.71 25.29 -6.43
CA PRO A 5 -29.92 23.88 -6.12
C PRO A 5 -28.60 23.13 -6.06
N THR A 6 -28.42 22.39 -4.97
CA THR A 6 -27.35 21.43 -4.78
C THR A 6 -27.44 20.37 -5.88
N GLN A 7 -26.41 20.23 -6.70
CA GLN A 7 -26.34 19.17 -7.68
C GLN A 7 -26.36 17.81 -6.99
N VAL A 8 -27.39 17.04 -7.27
CA VAL A 8 -27.49 15.63 -6.91
C VAL A 8 -26.47 14.88 -7.77
N ILE A 9 -25.42 14.37 -7.13
CA ILE A 9 -24.45 13.50 -7.79
C ILE A 9 -25.17 12.21 -8.19
N ASP A 10 -25.24 11.94 -9.47
CA ASP A 10 -25.83 10.74 -10.04
C ASP A 10 -25.04 9.51 -9.59
N LYS A 11 -25.61 8.75 -8.64
CA LYS A 11 -25.01 7.54 -8.08
C LYS A 11 -24.85 6.39 -9.09
N GLY A 12 -25.48 6.48 -10.25
CA GLY A 12 -25.41 5.46 -11.31
C GLY A 12 -24.14 5.54 -12.15
N SER A 13 -23.70 6.76 -12.49
CA SER A 13 -22.50 7.02 -13.28
C SER A 13 -21.21 6.57 -12.52
N THR A 14 -21.16 6.83 -11.21
CA THR A 14 -19.97 6.51 -10.40
C THR A 14 -19.70 5.00 -10.30
N LYS A 15 -20.75 4.18 -10.25
CA LYS A 15 -20.60 2.72 -10.09
C LYS A 15 -20.12 2.04 -11.39
N ILE A 16 -20.65 2.48 -12.53
CA ILE A 16 -20.25 1.95 -13.84
C ILE A 16 -18.79 2.29 -14.15
N ASP A 17 -18.36 3.50 -13.81
CA ASP A 17 -16.97 3.95 -14.00
C ASP A 17 -15.99 3.15 -13.12
N LEU A 18 -16.36 2.83 -11.88
CA LEU A 18 -15.53 2.02 -10.98
C LEU A 18 -15.40 0.58 -11.47
N GLU A 19 -16.48 -0.07 -11.89
CA GLU A 19 -16.43 -1.45 -12.41
C GLU A 19 -15.58 -1.56 -13.70
N LYS A 20 -15.68 -0.58 -14.58
CA LYS A 20 -14.84 -0.50 -15.77
C LYS A 20 -13.37 -0.30 -15.39
N MET A 21 -13.09 0.60 -14.47
CA MET A 21 -11.74 0.90 -14.01
C MET A 21 -11.09 -0.31 -13.35
N GLU A 22 -11.79 -1.03 -12.50
CA GLU A 22 -11.31 -2.27 -11.88
C GLU A 22 -10.98 -3.35 -12.93
N LYS A 23 -11.79 -3.45 -13.98
CA LYS A 23 -11.50 -4.36 -15.10
C LYS A 23 -10.24 -3.94 -15.87
N ASP A 24 -10.10 -2.65 -16.15
CA ASP A 24 -8.93 -2.10 -16.87
C ASP A 24 -7.65 -2.33 -16.03
N VAL A 25 -7.71 -2.13 -14.71
CA VAL A 25 -6.63 -2.42 -13.76
C VAL A 25 -6.27 -3.91 -13.79
N SER A 26 -7.26 -4.80 -13.70
CA SER A 26 -7.02 -6.26 -13.71
C SER A 26 -6.34 -6.72 -15.00
N LEU A 27 -6.81 -6.27 -16.16
CA LEU A 27 -6.20 -6.57 -17.45
C LEU A 27 -4.76 -6.03 -17.56
N LYS A 28 -4.52 -4.85 -16.99
CA LYS A 28 -3.18 -4.26 -16.96
C LYS A 28 -2.23 -5.08 -16.10
N ILE A 29 -2.67 -5.51 -14.92
CA ILE A 29 -1.88 -6.35 -14.00
C ILE A 29 -1.56 -7.70 -14.63
N GLU A 30 -2.54 -8.35 -15.27
CA GLU A 30 -2.31 -9.63 -15.98
C GLU A 30 -1.17 -9.49 -16.98
N LYS A 31 -1.20 -8.44 -17.82
CA LYS A 31 -0.14 -8.17 -18.79
C LYS A 31 1.22 -7.87 -18.13
N LEU A 32 1.23 -7.06 -17.07
CA LEU A 32 2.47 -6.70 -16.37
C LEU A 32 3.07 -7.89 -15.61
N LYS A 33 2.25 -8.79 -15.08
CA LYS A 33 2.71 -10.02 -14.42
C LYS A 33 3.44 -10.99 -15.38
N GLU A 34 3.34 -10.82 -16.69
CA GLU A 34 4.13 -11.57 -17.66
C GLU A 34 5.59 -11.09 -17.77
N LEU A 35 5.90 -9.92 -17.24
CA LEU A 35 7.28 -9.40 -17.25
C LEU A 35 8.19 -10.30 -16.38
N PRO A 36 9.33 -10.79 -16.93
CA PRO A 36 10.22 -11.70 -16.19
C PRO A 36 10.63 -11.18 -14.82
N ILE A 37 10.85 -9.87 -14.70
CA ILE A 37 11.26 -9.25 -13.45
C ILE A 37 10.14 -9.27 -12.39
N ILE A 38 8.88 -9.15 -12.79
CA ILE A 38 7.73 -9.24 -11.88
C ILE A 38 7.49 -10.72 -11.51
N LEU A 39 7.55 -11.63 -12.47
CA LEU A 39 7.47 -13.07 -12.20
C LEU A 39 8.51 -13.47 -11.16
N LYS A 40 9.74 -12.99 -11.32
CA LYS A 40 10.81 -13.27 -10.37
C LYS A 40 10.52 -12.78 -8.95
N ALA A 41 9.98 -11.56 -8.80
CA ALA A 41 9.57 -11.07 -7.50
C ALA A 41 8.55 -12.01 -6.84
N PHE A 42 7.51 -12.43 -7.58
CA PHE A 42 6.48 -13.33 -7.07
C PHE A 42 7.01 -14.73 -6.74
N GLU A 43 7.98 -15.27 -7.50
CA GLU A 43 8.68 -16.51 -7.16
C GLU A 43 9.47 -16.41 -5.84
N MET A 44 10.00 -15.23 -5.52
CA MET A 44 10.69 -14.97 -4.26
C MET A 44 9.70 -14.80 -3.12
N LEU A 45 8.60 -14.10 -3.34
CA LEU A 45 7.52 -13.92 -2.36
C LEU A 45 6.84 -15.24 -1.97
N ASP A 46 6.81 -16.24 -2.86
CA ASP A 46 6.34 -17.60 -2.54
C ASP A 46 7.23 -18.33 -1.50
N LYS A 47 8.43 -17.82 -1.23
CA LYS A 47 9.39 -18.38 -0.28
C LYS A 47 9.50 -17.60 1.02
N LEU A 48 8.63 -16.61 1.22
CA LEU A 48 8.60 -15.82 2.45
C LEU A 48 8.40 -16.71 3.69
N PRO A 49 9.03 -16.37 4.81
CA PRO A 49 8.91 -17.14 6.05
C PRO A 49 7.47 -17.24 6.54
N GLU A 50 7.06 -18.43 7.00
CA GLU A 50 5.70 -18.71 7.49
C GLU A 50 5.28 -17.90 8.73
N TYR A 51 6.24 -17.30 9.46
CA TYR A 51 5.91 -16.46 10.61
C TYR A 51 5.37 -15.07 10.22
N LEU A 52 5.60 -14.64 8.98
CA LEU A 52 4.98 -13.42 8.46
C LEU A 52 3.49 -13.65 8.28
N ARG A 53 2.70 -12.67 8.70
CA ARG A 53 1.24 -12.72 8.64
C ARG A 53 0.66 -11.62 7.76
N TYR A 54 1.30 -10.45 7.77
CA TYR A 54 0.91 -9.30 7.00
C TYR A 54 1.79 -9.11 5.76
N HIS A 55 3.13 -9.08 5.92
CA HIS A 55 4.07 -8.91 4.82
C HIS A 55 4.26 -10.24 4.07
N VAL A 56 3.21 -10.67 3.38
CA VAL A 56 3.15 -11.91 2.60
C VAL A 56 2.82 -11.57 1.15
N LYS A 57 2.94 -12.54 0.25
CA LYS A 57 2.63 -12.38 -1.18
C LYS A 57 1.28 -11.67 -1.44
N GLN A 58 0.24 -11.97 -0.64
CA GLN A 58 -1.07 -11.34 -0.79
C GLN A 58 -1.02 -9.83 -0.53
N HIS A 59 -0.18 -9.36 0.42
CA HIS A 59 0.02 -7.92 0.64
C HIS A 59 0.62 -7.27 -0.61
N THR A 60 1.66 -7.86 -1.18
CA THR A 60 2.27 -7.35 -2.43
C THR A 60 1.29 -7.36 -3.61
N GLU A 61 0.41 -8.36 -3.70
CA GLU A 61 -0.67 -8.37 -4.71
C GLU A 61 -1.67 -7.24 -4.49
N ASP A 62 -2.06 -6.99 -3.24
CA ASP A 62 -2.93 -5.86 -2.87
C ASP A 62 -2.24 -4.52 -3.22
N VAL A 63 -0.97 -4.37 -2.89
CA VAL A 63 -0.18 -3.15 -3.19
C VAL A 63 -0.05 -2.94 -4.70
N LEU A 64 0.26 -3.98 -5.46
CA LEU A 64 0.33 -3.90 -6.92
C LEU A 64 -1.02 -3.46 -7.53
N HIS A 65 -2.12 -4.04 -7.04
CA HIS A 65 -3.46 -3.67 -7.49
C HIS A 65 -3.77 -2.18 -7.20
N GLU A 66 -3.55 -1.74 -5.97
CA GLU A 66 -3.81 -0.36 -5.56
C GLU A 66 -2.91 0.65 -6.27
N ALA A 67 -1.62 0.31 -6.46
CA ALA A 67 -0.69 1.15 -7.20
C ALA A 67 -1.13 1.34 -8.66
N MET A 68 -1.56 0.27 -9.33
CA MET A 68 -2.10 0.36 -10.68
C MET A 68 -3.42 1.14 -10.71
N LEU A 69 -4.29 0.93 -9.74
CA LEU A 69 -5.56 1.67 -9.63
C LEU A 69 -5.30 3.18 -9.47
N PHE A 70 -4.38 3.56 -8.61
CA PHE A 70 -4.05 4.96 -8.38
C PHE A 70 -3.32 5.57 -9.58
N GLY A 71 -2.33 4.87 -10.14
CA GLY A 71 -1.58 5.34 -11.29
C GLY A 71 -2.45 5.55 -12.53
N ILE A 72 -3.33 4.60 -12.84
CA ILE A 72 -4.28 4.71 -13.96
C ILE A 72 -5.29 5.85 -13.72
N THR A 73 -5.78 6.00 -12.48
CA THR A 73 -6.73 7.07 -12.12
C THR A 73 -6.13 8.45 -12.27
N ASP A 74 -4.86 8.61 -11.92
CA ASP A 74 -4.12 9.89 -12.05
C ASP A 74 -3.50 10.07 -13.44
N GLY A 75 -3.66 9.08 -14.34
CA GLY A 75 -3.25 9.19 -15.75
C GLY A 75 -1.75 9.03 -15.99
N LEU A 76 -1.07 8.20 -15.19
CA LEU A 76 0.33 7.85 -15.43
C LEU A 76 0.49 7.19 -16.82
N GLU A 77 1.61 7.51 -17.49
CA GLU A 77 1.96 6.92 -18.77
C GLU A 77 2.35 5.44 -18.64
N GLU A 78 2.34 4.72 -19.77
CA GLU A 78 2.62 3.28 -19.83
C GLU A 78 3.95 2.90 -19.17
N LYS A 79 5.01 3.67 -19.45
CA LYS A 79 6.35 3.43 -18.85
C LYS A 79 6.38 3.71 -17.34
N GLU A 80 5.61 4.66 -16.86
CA GLU A 80 5.50 4.98 -15.44
C GLU A 80 4.73 3.89 -14.70
N LEU A 81 3.64 3.39 -15.29
CA LEU A 81 2.88 2.26 -14.76
C LEU A 81 3.74 0.98 -14.69
N GLU A 82 4.60 0.74 -15.70
CA GLU A 82 5.51 -0.39 -15.67
C GLU A 82 6.53 -0.27 -14.53
N LYS A 83 7.20 0.89 -14.37
CA LYS A 83 8.11 1.15 -13.25
C LYS A 83 7.41 0.95 -11.91
N LEU A 84 6.21 1.51 -11.77
CA LEU A 84 5.41 1.43 -10.55
C LEU A 84 5.03 -0.02 -10.23
N ALA A 85 4.63 -0.81 -11.23
CA ALA A 85 4.33 -2.23 -11.06
C ALA A 85 5.54 -3.04 -10.60
N VAL A 86 6.71 -2.79 -11.20
CA VAL A 86 7.96 -3.45 -10.80
C VAL A 86 8.31 -3.07 -9.37
N ALA A 87 8.30 -1.78 -9.03
CA ALA A 87 8.61 -1.33 -7.67
C ALA A 87 7.63 -1.92 -6.64
N ALA A 88 6.32 -1.91 -6.94
CA ALA A 88 5.29 -2.51 -6.09
C ALA A 88 5.50 -4.02 -5.89
N SER A 89 5.98 -4.74 -6.91
CA SER A 89 6.25 -6.18 -6.80
C SER A 89 7.50 -6.49 -5.98
N TRP A 90 8.46 -5.58 -5.91
CA TRP A 90 9.75 -5.79 -5.27
C TRP A 90 9.89 -5.17 -3.88
N HIS A 91 9.02 -4.21 -3.46
CA HIS A 91 9.24 -3.41 -2.25
C HIS A 91 9.45 -4.26 -0.98
N ASP A 92 8.74 -5.38 -0.85
CA ASP A 92 8.76 -6.26 0.31
C ASP A 92 9.56 -7.57 0.12
N VAL A 93 10.22 -7.77 -1.04
CA VAL A 93 11.01 -9.01 -1.28
C VAL A 93 12.13 -9.17 -0.25
N GLY A 94 12.61 -8.10 0.34
CA GLY A 94 13.65 -8.13 1.37
C GLY A 94 13.26 -8.88 2.65
N TYR A 95 11.98 -9.00 2.95
CA TYR A 95 11.48 -9.83 4.07
C TYR A 95 11.87 -11.31 3.94
N LEU A 96 12.26 -11.77 2.76
CA LEU A 96 12.81 -13.11 2.54
C LEU A 96 14.06 -13.35 3.40
N ILE A 97 14.83 -12.31 3.67
CA ILE A 97 16.09 -12.39 4.44
C ILE A 97 15.86 -11.94 5.88
N ARG A 98 15.27 -10.77 6.09
CA ARG A 98 14.94 -10.23 7.42
C ARG A 98 14.02 -9.01 7.32
N PRO A 99 13.22 -8.71 8.37
CA PRO A 99 12.36 -7.53 8.40
C PRO A 99 13.13 -6.20 8.47
N ASN A 100 14.23 -6.15 9.24
CA ASN A 100 15.02 -4.94 9.35
C ASN A 100 15.78 -4.67 8.05
N ASP A 101 15.75 -3.43 7.59
CA ASP A 101 16.39 -3.00 6.34
C ASP A 101 15.90 -3.81 5.12
N ASN A 102 14.61 -4.20 5.13
CA ASN A 102 14.04 -5.01 4.05
C ASN A 102 14.10 -4.28 2.70
N GLU A 103 14.00 -2.95 2.68
CA GLU A 103 14.04 -2.13 1.48
C GLU A 103 15.43 -2.16 0.83
N GLU A 104 16.50 -2.03 1.63
CA GLU A 104 17.88 -2.18 1.13
C GLU A 104 18.13 -3.58 0.57
N ILE A 105 17.64 -4.60 1.28
CA ILE A 105 17.76 -5.99 0.84
C ILE A 105 16.95 -6.22 -0.44
N ALA A 106 15.75 -5.64 -0.54
CA ALA A 106 14.95 -5.72 -1.75
C ALA A 106 15.68 -5.11 -2.95
N VAL A 107 16.34 -3.96 -2.77
CA VAL A 107 17.18 -3.34 -3.80
C VAL A 107 18.36 -4.23 -4.16
N GLU A 108 19.09 -4.80 -3.18
CA GLU A 108 20.21 -5.71 -3.44
C GLU A 108 19.79 -6.98 -4.21
N LEU A 109 18.61 -7.52 -3.90
CA LEU A 109 18.05 -8.67 -4.58
C LEU A 109 17.58 -8.31 -5.99
N PHE A 110 16.93 -7.17 -6.14
CA PHE A 110 16.53 -6.62 -7.43
C PHE A 110 17.73 -6.43 -8.35
N GLU A 111 18.82 -5.81 -7.89
CA GLU A 111 20.04 -5.59 -8.66
C GLU A 111 20.66 -6.89 -9.23
N LYS A 112 20.53 -8.01 -8.54
CA LYS A 112 21.05 -9.30 -9.04
C LYS A 112 20.24 -9.86 -10.21
N GLU A 113 18.97 -9.55 -10.27
CA GLU A 113 18.06 -10.06 -11.31
C GLU A 113 18.01 -9.17 -12.56
N ILE A 114 18.47 -7.94 -12.43
CA ILE A 114 18.37 -6.92 -13.48
C ILE A 114 19.51 -6.94 -14.49
N SER A 115 20.58 -7.71 -14.27
CA SER A 115 21.75 -7.74 -15.17
C SER A 115 21.43 -8.13 -16.62
N GLN A 116 20.21 -8.59 -16.89
CA GLN A 116 19.74 -9.01 -18.22
C GLN A 116 18.69 -8.05 -18.82
N LEU A 117 18.30 -7.00 -18.12
CA LEU A 117 17.28 -6.04 -18.56
C LEU A 117 17.94 -4.77 -19.08
N ASP A 118 17.31 -4.12 -20.05
CA ASP A 118 17.72 -2.79 -20.48
C ASP A 118 17.31 -1.74 -19.44
N PHE A 119 18.32 -1.07 -18.88
CA PHE A 119 18.28 -0.47 -17.55
C PHE A 119 17.96 1.01 -17.50
N GLU A 120 17.20 1.56 -18.46
CA GLU A 120 16.91 2.98 -18.46
C GLU A 120 16.24 3.48 -17.15
N TYR A 121 15.52 2.58 -16.45
CA TYR A 121 14.77 3.01 -15.24
C TYR A 121 15.03 2.19 -13.97
N ALA A 122 16.09 1.40 -13.95
CA ALA A 122 16.42 0.64 -12.73
C ALA A 122 16.66 1.55 -11.53
N GLU A 123 17.34 2.67 -11.75
CA GLU A 123 17.61 3.63 -10.69
C GLU A 123 16.31 4.25 -10.14
N ASP A 124 15.32 4.51 -11.01
CA ASP A 124 14.03 5.00 -10.56
C ASP A 124 13.29 3.95 -9.71
N ILE A 125 13.29 2.68 -10.13
CA ILE A 125 12.68 1.57 -9.39
C ILE A 125 13.35 1.39 -8.03
N LYS A 126 14.69 1.43 -7.97
CA LYS A 126 15.43 1.35 -6.71
C LYS A 126 15.07 2.50 -5.75
N LYS A 127 14.96 3.72 -6.26
CA LYS A 127 14.50 4.87 -5.48
C LYS A 127 13.10 4.64 -4.95
N MET A 128 12.17 4.16 -5.79
CA MET A 128 10.79 3.90 -5.37
C MET A 128 10.72 2.82 -4.28
N ILE A 129 11.50 1.75 -4.37
CA ILE A 129 11.61 0.74 -3.31
C ILE A 129 12.17 1.39 -2.03
N MET A 130 13.25 2.16 -2.12
CA MET A 130 13.85 2.84 -0.96
C MET A 130 12.93 3.91 -0.34
N ASP A 131 12.05 4.52 -1.13
CA ASP A 131 11.10 5.51 -0.65
C ASP A 131 10.02 4.90 0.26
N THR A 132 9.76 3.56 0.21
CA THR A 132 8.86 2.89 1.15
C THR A 132 9.45 2.79 2.56
N LYS A 133 10.74 2.99 2.72
CA LYS A 133 11.41 2.92 4.01
C LYS A 133 10.98 4.05 4.94
N LEU A 134 10.34 3.66 6.05
CA LEU A 134 9.94 4.59 7.10
C LEU A 134 11.16 4.99 7.93
N LYS A 135 11.56 6.26 7.88
CA LYS A 135 12.63 6.80 8.72
C LYS A 135 12.08 7.38 10.00
N MET A 136 12.59 6.91 11.14
CA MET A 136 12.25 7.49 12.42
C MET A 136 13.14 8.70 12.68
N THR A 137 12.54 9.87 12.84
CA THR A 137 13.22 11.13 13.19
C THR A 137 12.80 11.61 14.58
N GLU A 138 13.47 12.62 15.11
CA GLU A 138 13.06 13.24 16.39
C GLU A 138 11.64 13.84 16.35
N LYS A 139 11.13 14.12 15.15
CA LYS A 139 9.79 14.68 14.93
C LYS A 139 8.72 13.58 14.67
N GLY A 140 9.14 12.32 14.61
CA GLY A 140 8.29 11.17 14.27
C GLY A 140 8.70 10.49 12.96
N PRO A 141 7.86 9.58 12.45
CA PRO A 141 8.11 8.91 11.19
C PRO A 141 8.09 9.90 10.01
N GLU A 142 9.08 9.79 9.15
CA GLU A 142 9.24 10.61 7.94
C GLU A 142 9.53 9.71 6.74
N ILE A 143 8.89 10.01 5.62
CA ILE A 143 9.16 9.40 4.32
C ILE A 143 9.88 10.42 3.45
N LEU A 144 11.05 10.05 2.93
CA LEU A 144 11.81 10.87 2.00
C LEU A 144 11.52 10.39 0.57
N MET A 145 10.59 11.04 -0.08
CA MET A 145 10.23 10.73 -1.46
C MET A 145 11.29 11.29 -2.42
N SER A 146 11.98 10.41 -3.12
CA SER A 146 13.04 10.74 -4.08
C SER A 146 12.60 10.65 -5.53
N ASN A 147 11.45 10.00 -5.79
CA ASN A 147 10.83 9.87 -7.10
C ASN A 147 9.34 10.26 -7.02
N PRO A 148 8.83 11.14 -7.90
CA PRO A 148 7.42 11.56 -7.87
C PRO A 148 6.41 10.41 -8.01
N ILE A 149 6.76 9.34 -8.75
CA ILE A 149 5.90 8.16 -8.94
C ILE A 149 5.77 7.38 -7.63
N SER A 150 6.74 7.48 -6.72
CA SER A 150 6.71 6.83 -5.40
C SER A 150 5.46 7.19 -4.60
N ALA A 151 4.87 8.36 -4.83
CA ALA A 151 3.62 8.76 -4.18
C ALA A 151 2.51 7.71 -4.33
N HIS A 152 2.41 7.11 -5.53
CA HIS A 152 1.41 6.07 -5.81
C HIS A 152 1.73 4.75 -5.09
N LEU A 153 3.01 4.38 -5.00
CA LEU A 153 3.44 3.21 -4.25
C LEU A 153 3.22 3.37 -2.75
N LEU A 154 3.58 4.52 -2.19
CA LEU A 154 3.40 4.83 -0.77
C LEU A 154 1.93 4.81 -0.35
N ASP A 155 1.06 5.38 -1.18
CA ASP A 155 -0.38 5.33 -0.93
C ASP A 155 -0.94 3.91 -1.08
N ALA A 156 -0.42 3.14 -2.03
CA ALA A 156 -0.84 1.76 -2.25
C ALA A 156 -0.45 0.84 -1.09
N ASP A 157 0.76 0.98 -0.55
CA ASP A 157 1.27 0.18 0.56
C ASP A 157 0.41 0.34 1.83
N VAL A 158 -0.06 1.56 2.10
CA VAL A 158 -0.97 1.82 3.22
C VAL A 158 -2.45 1.90 2.83
N SER A 159 -2.83 1.44 1.63
CA SER A 159 -4.19 1.55 1.10
C SER A 159 -5.25 0.86 1.97
N ASN A 160 -4.86 -0.18 2.73
CA ASN A 160 -5.72 -0.85 3.69
C ASN A 160 -6.32 0.10 4.73
N PHE A 161 -5.69 1.25 5.00
CA PHE A 161 -6.24 2.31 5.86
C PHE A 161 -7.59 2.86 5.34
N GLY A 162 -7.77 2.87 4.02
CA GLY A 162 -8.99 3.31 3.33
C GLY A 162 -9.78 2.16 2.70
N ARG A 163 -9.60 0.90 3.14
CA ARG A 163 -10.33 -0.27 2.67
C ARG A 163 -11.22 -0.85 3.76
N THR A 164 -12.17 -1.67 3.37
CA THR A 164 -13.12 -2.32 4.31
C THR A 164 -12.49 -3.43 5.12
N ASP A 165 -11.38 -4.01 4.66
CA ASP A 165 -10.60 -5.05 5.32
C ASP A 165 -9.55 -4.50 6.32
N PHE A 166 -9.54 -3.20 6.60
CA PHE A 166 -8.60 -2.56 7.52
C PHE A 166 -8.46 -3.30 8.86
N ARG A 167 -9.58 -3.69 9.47
CA ARG A 167 -9.57 -4.39 10.77
C ARG A 167 -8.86 -5.74 10.69
N GLU A 168 -9.08 -6.49 9.63
CA GLU A 168 -8.42 -7.77 9.38
C GLU A 168 -6.91 -7.57 9.19
N LYS A 169 -6.53 -6.70 8.26
CA LYS A 169 -5.13 -6.39 7.97
C LYS A 169 -4.37 -5.87 9.21
N ARG A 170 -4.98 -4.98 9.99
CA ARG A 170 -4.44 -4.51 11.28
C ARG A 170 -4.16 -5.67 12.25
N ASN A 171 -5.07 -6.63 12.33
CA ASN A 171 -4.89 -7.79 13.22
C ASN A 171 -3.76 -8.70 12.74
N LEU A 172 -3.58 -8.89 11.43
CA LEU A 172 -2.43 -9.62 10.87
C LEU A 172 -1.10 -8.94 11.24
N VAL A 173 -1.04 -7.59 11.21
CA VAL A 173 0.12 -6.84 11.70
C VAL A 173 0.37 -7.12 13.18
N ALA A 174 -0.68 -7.16 14.03
CA ALA A 174 -0.52 -7.49 15.44
C ALA A 174 0.03 -8.92 15.66
N GLU A 175 -0.46 -9.88 14.88
CA GLU A 175 0.03 -11.28 14.92
C GLU A 175 1.50 -11.36 14.53
N GLU A 176 1.90 -10.70 13.44
CA GLU A 176 3.28 -10.67 12.96
C GLU A 176 4.23 -10.04 13.98
N LEU A 177 3.80 -8.95 14.62
CA LEU A 177 4.53 -8.28 15.70
C LEU A 177 4.43 -9.01 17.04
N LYS A 178 3.74 -10.16 17.11
CA LYS A 178 3.53 -10.95 18.32
C LYS A 178 2.86 -10.17 19.46
N ILE A 179 1.95 -9.26 19.09
CA ILE A 179 1.17 -8.49 20.04
C ILE A 179 -0.03 -9.32 20.49
N ASP A 180 -0.09 -9.60 21.79
CA ASP A 180 -1.22 -10.35 22.37
C ASP A 180 -2.47 -9.47 22.45
N LEU A 181 -3.40 -9.65 21.51
CA LEU A 181 -4.67 -8.95 21.47
C LEU A 181 -5.71 -9.49 22.48
N THR A 182 -5.42 -10.61 23.18
CA THR A 182 -6.25 -11.10 24.28
C THR A 182 -5.90 -10.39 25.59
N ASN A 183 -4.66 -9.92 25.71
CA ASN A 183 -4.24 -9.07 26.81
C ASN A 183 -4.78 -7.64 26.61
N LYS A 184 -5.55 -7.16 27.57
CA LYS A 184 -6.24 -5.88 27.53
C LYS A 184 -5.30 -4.69 27.31
N ASP A 185 -4.20 -4.64 28.06
CA ASP A 185 -3.27 -3.51 28.02
C ASP A 185 -2.50 -3.47 26.69
N SER A 186 -2.05 -4.64 26.21
CA SER A 186 -1.39 -4.79 24.92
C SER A 186 -2.33 -4.39 23.77
N LYS A 187 -3.56 -4.89 23.80
CA LYS A 187 -4.61 -4.54 22.82
C LYS A 187 -4.87 -3.03 22.82
N HIS A 188 -5.09 -2.43 24.00
CA HIS A 188 -5.37 -0.99 24.11
C HIS A 188 -4.23 -0.14 23.55
N LYS A 189 -2.98 -0.46 23.87
CA LYS A 189 -1.80 0.23 23.36
C LYS A 189 -1.71 0.12 21.84
N PHE A 190 -1.88 -1.09 21.31
CA PHE A 190 -1.82 -1.34 19.87
C PHE A 190 -2.94 -0.61 19.10
N LEU A 191 -4.18 -0.66 19.57
CA LEU A 191 -5.29 0.02 18.91
C LEU A 191 -5.10 1.55 18.92
N LYS A 192 -4.59 2.12 20.01
CA LYS A 192 -4.25 3.55 20.06
C LYS A 192 -3.13 3.91 19.09
N PHE A 193 -2.11 3.07 18.97
CA PHE A 193 -1.05 3.26 17.99
C PHE A 193 -1.60 3.21 16.55
N ALA A 194 -2.41 2.18 16.24
CA ALA A 194 -3.06 2.07 14.93
C ALA A 194 -3.95 3.29 14.62
N LEU A 195 -4.71 3.79 15.61
CA LEU A 195 -5.52 4.99 15.45
C LEU A 195 -4.67 6.24 15.16
N ALA A 196 -3.54 6.38 15.85
CA ALA A 196 -2.62 7.48 15.62
C ALA A 196 -2.03 7.44 14.21
N LEU A 197 -1.62 6.25 13.73
CA LEU A 197 -1.17 6.08 12.34
C LEU A 197 -2.25 6.48 11.34
N LEU A 198 -3.47 5.98 11.53
CA LEU A 198 -4.60 6.28 10.65
C LEU A 198 -4.90 7.77 10.57
N LYS A 199 -4.85 8.48 11.70
CA LYS A 199 -5.14 9.91 11.78
C LYS A 199 -4.04 10.79 11.20
N ASN A 200 -2.79 10.37 11.34
CA ASN A 200 -1.62 11.17 10.94
C ASN A 200 -1.20 10.91 9.48
N GLN A 201 -1.61 9.79 8.88
CA GLN A 201 -1.32 9.52 7.48
C GLN A 201 -2.21 10.39 6.60
N ASP A 202 -1.62 11.09 5.65
CA ASP A 202 -2.29 11.79 4.56
C ASP A 202 -1.98 11.12 3.23
N TRP A 203 -2.95 11.15 2.31
CA TRP A 203 -2.75 10.63 0.95
C TRP A 203 -1.91 11.60 0.13
N TYR A 204 -0.90 11.07 -0.54
CA TYR A 204 -0.03 11.85 -1.43
C TYR A 204 -0.70 12.14 -2.77
N THR A 205 -1.48 11.18 -3.31
CA THR A 205 -2.09 11.23 -4.64
C THR A 205 -3.56 11.64 -4.60
N GLU A 206 -4.05 12.25 -5.68
CA GLU A 206 -5.46 12.58 -5.83
C GLU A 206 -6.33 11.32 -5.95
N ALA A 207 -5.83 10.30 -6.65
CA ALA A 207 -6.51 9.02 -6.80
C ALA A 207 -6.77 8.36 -5.45
N ALA A 208 -5.75 8.21 -4.60
CA ALA A 208 -5.91 7.61 -3.27
C ALA A 208 -6.85 8.42 -2.40
N ARG A 209 -6.73 9.77 -2.42
CA ARG A 209 -7.65 10.66 -1.69
C ARG A 209 -9.09 10.46 -2.14
N LYS A 210 -9.33 10.44 -3.45
CA LYS A 210 -10.67 10.26 -4.02
C LYS A 210 -11.27 8.88 -3.70
N LEU A 211 -10.45 7.83 -3.79
CA LEU A 211 -10.93 6.45 -3.71
C LEU A 211 -10.94 5.88 -2.28
N ARG A 212 -10.07 6.35 -1.39
CA ARG A 212 -9.82 5.73 -0.08
C ARG A 212 -10.17 6.61 1.13
N GLN A 213 -10.20 7.94 0.99
CA GLN A 213 -10.45 8.84 2.13
C GLN A 213 -11.80 8.60 2.81
N GLY A 214 -12.85 8.37 2.04
CA GLY A 214 -14.19 8.15 2.61
C GLY A 214 -14.27 6.93 3.52
N GLN A 215 -13.64 5.81 3.13
CA GLN A 215 -13.59 4.61 3.96
C GLN A 215 -12.60 4.76 5.11
N LYS A 216 -11.49 5.47 4.94
CA LYS A 216 -10.53 5.77 6.01
C LYS A 216 -11.22 6.50 7.18
N LEU A 217 -12.07 7.49 6.90
CA LEU A 217 -12.82 8.20 7.94
C LEU A 217 -13.77 7.27 8.71
N LYS A 218 -14.40 6.31 8.02
CA LYS A 218 -15.23 5.29 8.68
C LYS A 218 -14.38 4.38 9.57
N ASN A 219 -13.24 3.91 9.06
CA ASN A 219 -12.31 3.06 9.82
C ASN A 219 -11.79 3.77 11.09
N ILE A 220 -11.52 5.08 11.02
CA ILE A 220 -11.18 5.90 12.19
C ILE A 220 -12.30 5.86 13.21
N THR A 221 -13.55 6.14 12.79
CA THR A 221 -14.71 6.16 13.68
C THR A 221 -14.95 4.79 14.34
N GLU A 222 -14.86 3.72 13.56
CA GLU A 222 -15.03 2.35 14.06
C GLU A 222 -13.93 1.97 15.06
N LEU A 223 -12.68 2.37 14.80
CA LEU A 223 -11.56 2.09 15.70
C LEU A 223 -11.66 2.92 17.00
N GLU A 224 -12.10 4.17 16.94
CA GLU A 224 -12.37 4.98 18.12
C GLU A 224 -13.45 4.34 19.01
N LYS A 225 -14.50 3.83 18.39
CA LYS A 225 -15.57 3.10 19.09
C LYS A 225 -15.02 1.81 19.72
N GLU A 226 -14.25 1.01 18.98
CA GLU A 226 -13.63 -0.21 19.51
C GLU A 226 -12.76 0.09 20.75
N ILE A 227 -11.97 1.16 20.71
CA ILE A 227 -11.14 1.58 21.85
C ILE A 227 -12.01 2.02 23.05
N ALA A 228 -13.08 2.77 22.81
CA ALA A 228 -13.96 3.25 23.88
C ALA A 228 -14.74 2.11 24.58
N GLU A 229 -15.05 1.03 23.89
CA GLU A 229 -15.74 -0.15 24.39
C GLU A 229 -14.81 -1.14 25.16
N LEU A 230 -13.49 -0.92 25.13
CA LEU A 230 -12.59 -1.75 25.92
C LEU A 230 -12.86 -1.54 27.43
N PRO A 231 -12.96 -2.62 28.22
CA PRO A 231 -13.12 -2.51 29.66
C PRO A 231 -11.99 -1.67 30.27
N LYS A 232 -12.32 -0.79 31.20
CA LYS A 232 -11.32 0.01 31.95
C LYS A 232 -10.47 -0.84 32.87
#